data_8f52da94fd2c0f100b8662d85a873f93
#
_entry.id   8f52da94fd2c0f100b8662d85a873f93
#
_cell.length_a   1.000
_cell.length_b   1.000
_cell.length_c   1.000
_cell.angle_alpha   90.00
_cell.angle_beta   90.00
_cell.angle_gamma   90.00
#
_symmetry.space_group_name_H-M   'P 1'
#
loop_
_entity.id
_entity.type
_entity.pdbx_description
1 polymer ?
#
loop_
_entity_poly.entity_id
_entity_poly.type
_entity_poly.pdbx_seq_one_letter_code
_entity_poly.pdbx_strand_id
1 'polypeptide(L)'
;MSDWELNEETVTARQWVRSWRQEFYTDYGEAFRMVAHMEQMTLLPDGTTAKKQLPAVTRDITQVGADPRVQQLHAILTELINEWRLEDMNKQEYNSKLEG
;
A
#
# COMPACT_ATOMS: atom_id res chain seq x y z
N MET A 1 9.84 21.32 -2.43
CA MET A 1 9.70 21.38 -0.96
C MET A 1 8.43 20.70 -0.53
N SER A 2 8.51 19.90 0.50
CA SER A 2 7.33 19.25 1.05
C SER A 2 6.50 20.25 1.85
N ASP A 3 5.18 20.10 1.80
CA ASP A 3 4.29 21.01 2.51
C ASP A 3 4.53 21.02 4.01
N TRP A 4 4.98 19.90 4.56
CA TRP A 4 5.25 19.79 5.98
C TRP A 4 6.49 20.57 6.42
N GLU A 5 7.28 21.07 5.48
CA GLU A 5 8.47 21.88 5.77
C GLU A 5 8.18 23.36 5.74
N LEU A 6 6.99 23.74 5.33
CA LEU A 6 6.69 25.13 5.02
C LEU A 6 6.52 26.04 6.23
N ASN A 7 6.29 25.49 7.40
CA ASN A 7 5.93 26.28 8.55
C ASN A 7 7.05 26.34 9.58
N GLU A 8 8.22 26.74 9.11
CA GLU A 8 9.35 26.91 10.02
C GLU A 8 9.11 27.95 11.11
N GLU A 9 8.23 28.89 10.83
CA GLU A 9 7.86 29.92 11.80
C GLU A 9 7.04 29.40 12.94
N THR A 10 6.27 28.36 12.68
CA THR A 10 5.50 27.69 13.72
C THR A 10 6.23 26.48 14.24
N VAL A 11 7.43 26.50 14.18
CA VAL A 11 8.55 25.61 14.40
C VAL A 11 8.33 24.39 15.24
N THR A 12 7.26 24.33 15.92
CA THR A 12 7.02 23.30 16.91
C THR A 12 6.30 22.07 16.33
N ALA A 13 5.85 22.15 15.08
CA ALA A 13 5.14 21.03 14.47
C ALA A 13 5.59 20.85 13.02
N ARG A 14 5.99 19.65 12.69
CA ARG A 14 6.18 19.22 11.32
C ARG A 14 5.06 18.29 10.95
N GLN A 15 4.54 18.46 9.76
CA GLN A 15 3.43 17.65 9.27
C GLN A 15 3.78 17.01 7.95
N TRP A 16 3.39 15.75 7.79
CA TRP A 16 3.53 15.05 6.53
C TRP A 16 2.39 14.07 6.38
N VAL A 17 2.15 13.63 5.16
CA VAL A 17 1.10 12.68 4.84
C VAL A 17 1.76 11.40 4.35
N ARG A 18 1.27 10.26 4.81
CA ARG A 18 1.76 8.96 4.36
C ARG A 18 0.61 8.00 4.16
N SER A 19 0.83 7.03 3.30
CA SER A 19 -0.05 5.87 3.22
C SER A 19 0.48 4.82 4.18
N TRP A 20 -0.34 4.43 5.14
CA TRP A 20 0.06 3.44 6.14
C TRP A 20 -0.43 2.04 5.81
N ARG A 21 -1.35 1.91 4.87
CA ARG A 21 -1.87 0.62 4.43
C ARG A 21 -2.33 0.74 2.99
N GLN A 22 -1.99 -0.26 2.19
CA GLN A 22 -2.41 -0.34 0.80
C GLN A 22 -3.06 -1.69 0.58
N GLU A 23 -4.19 -1.68 -0.09
CA GLU A 23 -4.94 -2.88 -0.39
C GLU A 23 -5.25 -2.93 -1.87
N PHE A 24 -5.15 -4.13 -2.42
CA PHE A 24 -5.45 -4.37 -3.82
C PHE A 24 -6.54 -5.42 -3.89
N TYR A 25 -7.59 -5.11 -4.64
CA TYR A 25 -8.75 -5.99 -4.79
C TYR A 25 -8.94 -6.35 -6.24
N THR A 26 -9.21 -7.63 -6.48
CA THR A 26 -9.60 -8.12 -7.80
C THR A 26 -10.97 -8.76 -7.67
N ASP A 27 -11.99 -8.09 -8.19
CA ASP A 27 -13.37 -8.59 -8.08
C ASP A 27 -13.65 -9.52 -9.24
N TYR A 28 -13.55 -10.82 -8.99
CA TYR A 28 -13.88 -11.87 -9.96
C TYR A 28 -13.22 -11.69 -11.33
N GLY A 29 -12.05 -11.09 -11.34
CA GLY A 29 -11.30 -10.88 -12.57
C GLY A 29 -11.75 -9.69 -13.41
N GLU A 30 -12.75 -8.96 -12.95
CA GLU A 30 -13.31 -7.86 -13.76
C GLU A 30 -12.79 -6.49 -13.37
N ALA A 31 -12.47 -6.30 -12.11
CA ALA A 31 -12.00 -4.99 -11.65
C ALA A 31 -10.75 -5.16 -10.78
N PHE A 32 -9.80 -4.31 -11.01
CA PHE A 32 -8.63 -4.19 -10.16
C PHE A 32 -8.66 -2.83 -9.48
N ARG A 33 -8.82 -2.86 -8.17
CA ARG A 33 -9.01 -1.65 -7.37
C ARG A 33 -7.91 -1.53 -6.35
N MET A 34 -7.40 -0.32 -6.19
CA MET A 34 -6.44 0.00 -5.15
C MET A 34 -7.07 0.95 -4.13
N VAL A 35 -6.83 0.65 -2.86
CA VAL A 35 -7.21 1.53 -1.76
C VAL A 35 -5.95 1.85 -0.96
N ALA A 36 -5.66 3.12 -0.80
CA ALA A 36 -4.56 3.57 0.04
C ALA A 36 -5.13 4.30 1.26
N HIS A 37 -4.87 3.73 2.43
CA HIS A 37 -5.26 4.35 3.69
C HIS A 37 -4.22 5.39 4.06
N MET A 38 -4.67 6.61 4.29
CA MET A 38 -3.82 7.77 4.47
C MET A 38 -3.91 8.30 5.88
N GLU A 39 -2.82 8.84 6.37
CA GLU A 39 -2.82 9.54 7.65
C GLU A 39 -1.92 10.76 7.58
N GLN A 40 -2.28 11.76 8.35
CA GLN A 40 -1.45 12.93 8.56
C GLN A 40 -0.70 12.74 9.87
N MET A 41 0.60 12.87 9.78
CA MET A 41 1.49 12.78 10.93
C MET A 41 1.89 14.18 11.36
N THR A 42 1.91 14.41 12.65
CA THR A 42 2.36 15.68 13.22
C THR A 42 3.40 15.36 14.27
N LEU A 43 4.60 15.88 14.10
CA LEU A 43 5.66 15.79 15.10
C LEU A 43 5.49 16.93 16.08
N LEU A 44 5.27 16.59 17.33
CA LEU A 44 5.06 17.56 18.41
C LEU A 44 6.40 18.00 19.04
N PRO A 45 6.41 19.13 19.75
CA PRO A 45 7.64 19.64 20.34
C PRO A 45 8.30 18.70 21.35
N ASP A 46 7.50 17.85 21.99
CA ASP A 46 8.01 16.89 22.98
C ASP A 46 8.61 15.64 22.34
N GLY A 47 8.66 15.58 21.02
CA GLY A 47 9.17 14.42 20.29
C GLY A 47 8.14 13.35 20.01
N THR A 48 6.94 13.47 20.50
CA THR A 48 5.87 12.53 20.21
C THR A 48 5.23 12.83 18.87
N THR A 49 4.49 11.85 18.32
CA THR A 49 3.84 11.97 17.04
C THR A 49 2.34 11.82 17.22
N ALA A 50 1.58 12.74 16.67
CA ALA A 50 0.13 12.64 16.60
C ALA A 50 -0.28 12.19 15.21
N LYS A 51 -1.32 11.37 15.14
CA LYS A 51 -1.84 10.83 13.88
C LYS A 51 -3.27 11.27 13.67
N LYS A 52 -3.58 11.65 12.45
CA LYS A 52 -4.94 11.99 12.05
C LYS A 52 -5.31 11.17 10.83
N GLN A 53 -6.41 10.42 10.93
CA GLN A 53 -6.91 9.65 9.81
C GLN A 53 -7.41 10.58 8.71
N LEU A 54 -6.98 10.33 7.50
CA LEU A 54 -7.43 11.06 6.31
C LEU A 54 -8.33 10.15 5.47
N PRO A 55 -9.13 10.74 4.57
CA PRO A 55 -9.92 9.93 3.64
C PRO A 55 -9.01 9.02 2.81
N ALA A 56 -9.45 7.79 2.59
CA ALA A 56 -8.71 6.85 1.76
C ALA A 56 -8.73 7.29 0.30
N VAL A 57 -7.61 7.05 -0.38
CA VAL A 57 -7.54 7.22 -1.83
C VAL A 57 -7.92 5.90 -2.47
N THR A 58 -8.98 5.91 -3.25
CA THR A 58 -9.49 4.72 -3.93
C THR A 58 -9.51 4.96 -5.43
N ARG A 59 -8.97 4.00 -6.18
CA ARG A 59 -8.98 4.05 -7.64
C ARG A 59 -9.28 2.69 -8.22
N ASP A 60 -10.15 2.68 -9.20
CA ASP A 60 -10.33 1.51 -10.05
C ASP A 60 -9.28 1.57 -11.14
N ILE A 61 -8.25 0.74 -11.01
CA ILE A 61 -7.11 0.79 -11.90
C ILE A 61 -7.28 -0.08 -13.15
N THR A 62 -8.38 -0.81 -13.24
CA THR A 62 -8.74 -1.52 -14.47
C THR A 62 -9.12 -0.54 -15.57
N GLN A 63 -9.83 0.51 -15.20
CA GLN A 63 -10.30 1.52 -16.16
C GLN A 63 -9.27 2.59 -16.47
N VAL A 64 -8.23 2.66 -15.69
CA VAL A 64 -7.11 3.57 -15.96
C VAL A 64 -6.16 2.92 -16.96
N GLY A 65 -6.72 2.21 -17.93
CA GLY A 65 -5.95 1.39 -18.87
C GLY A 65 -4.93 2.15 -19.71
N ALA A 66 -4.90 3.46 -19.59
CA ALA A 66 -3.94 4.29 -20.28
C ALA A 66 -2.64 4.51 -19.51
N ASP A 67 -2.57 4.18 -18.22
CA ASP A 67 -1.34 4.39 -17.46
C ASP A 67 -0.50 3.11 -17.45
N PRO A 68 0.63 3.09 -18.17
CA PRO A 68 1.46 1.89 -18.25
C PRO A 68 2.05 1.48 -16.89
N ARG A 69 2.19 2.40 -15.96
CA ARG A 69 2.70 2.08 -14.62
C ARG A 69 1.72 1.20 -13.86
N VAL A 70 0.44 1.46 -14.01
CA VAL A 70 -0.62 0.67 -13.37
C VAL A 70 -0.64 -0.73 -13.96
N GLN A 71 -0.52 -0.85 -15.28
CA GLN A 71 -0.48 -2.14 -15.96
C GLN A 71 0.73 -2.95 -15.53
N GLN A 72 1.90 -2.30 -15.42
CA GLN A 72 3.11 -2.94 -14.94
C GLN A 72 2.97 -3.39 -13.50
N LEU A 73 2.38 -2.57 -12.64
CA LEU A 73 2.13 -2.93 -11.24
C LEU A 73 1.25 -4.16 -11.15
N HIS A 74 0.17 -4.20 -11.90
CA HIS A 74 -0.74 -5.34 -11.90
C HIS A 74 -0.05 -6.62 -12.37
N ALA A 75 0.74 -6.52 -13.44
CA ALA A 75 1.48 -7.66 -13.97
C ALA A 75 2.50 -8.19 -12.95
N ILE A 76 3.24 -7.30 -12.31
CA ILE A 76 4.24 -7.68 -11.31
C ILE A 76 3.58 -8.33 -10.10
N LEU A 77 2.50 -7.77 -9.60
CA LEU A 77 1.78 -8.34 -8.47
C LEU A 77 1.23 -9.72 -8.78
N THR A 78 0.67 -9.89 -9.97
CA THR A 78 0.15 -11.19 -10.41
C THR A 78 1.25 -12.24 -10.48
N GLU A 79 2.39 -11.88 -11.03
CA GLU A 79 3.55 -12.75 -11.13
C GLU A 79 4.06 -13.17 -9.75
N LEU A 80 4.23 -12.21 -8.85
CA LEU A 80 4.70 -12.47 -7.50
C LEU A 80 3.73 -13.36 -6.72
N ILE A 81 2.46 -13.09 -6.81
CA ILE A 81 1.44 -13.87 -6.10
C ILE A 81 1.46 -15.32 -6.60
N ASN A 82 1.60 -15.52 -7.91
CA ASN A 82 1.67 -16.87 -8.47
C ASN A 82 2.92 -17.61 -8.01
N GLU A 83 4.05 -16.92 -7.96
CA GLU A 83 5.29 -17.52 -7.47
C GLU A 83 5.17 -17.91 -6.00
N TRP A 84 4.66 -17.02 -5.18
CA TRP A 84 4.49 -17.28 -3.74
C TRP A 84 3.52 -18.42 -3.50
N ARG A 85 2.45 -18.49 -4.27
CA ARG A 85 1.47 -19.57 -4.17
C ARG A 85 2.14 -20.92 -4.47
N LEU A 86 2.95 -20.98 -5.52
CA LEU A 86 3.67 -22.20 -5.87
C LEU A 86 4.67 -22.59 -4.80
N GLU A 87 5.39 -21.64 -4.23
CA GLU A 87 6.29 -21.90 -3.11
C GLU A 87 5.54 -22.50 -1.92
N ASP A 88 4.43 -21.93 -1.56
CA ASP A 88 3.63 -22.40 -0.44
C ASP A 88 3.08 -23.81 -0.69
N MET A 89 2.61 -24.07 -1.90
CA MET A 89 2.16 -25.39 -2.27
C MET A 89 3.27 -26.42 -2.18
N ASN A 90 4.47 -26.09 -2.66
CA ASN A 90 5.62 -26.97 -2.59
C ASN A 90 6.02 -27.26 -1.14
N LYS A 91 5.98 -26.26 -0.29
CA LYS A 91 6.24 -26.46 1.14
C LYS A 91 5.24 -27.40 1.79
N GLN A 92 3.97 -27.26 1.44
CA GLN A 92 2.92 -28.13 1.96
C GLN A 92 3.13 -29.57 1.53
N GLU A 93 3.46 -29.80 0.27
CA GLU A 93 3.76 -31.14 -0.23
C GLU A 93 4.97 -31.74 0.48
N TYR A 94 6.02 -30.96 0.63
CA TYR A 94 7.22 -31.40 1.33
C TYR A 94 6.91 -31.78 2.77
N ASN A 95 6.16 -30.97 3.47
CA ASN A 95 5.78 -31.23 4.86
C ASN A 95 4.88 -32.47 4.97
N SER A 96 3.96 -32.65 4.02
CA SER A 96 3.12 -33.84 4.00
C SER A 96 3.93 -35.11 3.82
N LYS A 97 4.94 -35.07 2.97
CA LYS A 97 5.80 -36.23 2.77
C LYS A 97 6.66 -36.55 3.99
N LEU A 98 7.05 -35.53 4.74
CA LEU A 98 7.82 -35.73 5.95
C LEU A 98 6.96 -36.32 7.08
N GLU A 99 5.70 -35.94 7.14
CA GLU A 99 4.77 -36.44 8.15
C GLU A 99 4.20 -37.81 7.82
N GLY A 100 4.19 -38.12 6.58
CA GLY A 100 3.69 -39.39 6.09
C GLY A 100 4.73 -40.48 6.07
#